data_33530ed7055464e958b07b328b67b91d
#
_entry.id   33530ed7055464e958b07b328b67b91d
#
_cell.length_a   1.000
_cell.length_b   1.000
_cell.length_c   1.000
_cell.angle_alpha   90.00
_cell.angle_beta   90.00
_cell.angle_gamma   90.00
#
_symmetry.space_group_name_H-M   'P 1'
#
loop_
_entity.id
_entity.type
_entity.pdbx_description
1 polymer ?
#
loop_
_entity_poly.entity_id
_entity_poly.type
_entity_poly.pdbx_seq_one_letter_code
_entity_poly.pdbx_strand_id
1 'polypeptide(L)'
;STKLETIYDRIHEVETRFSVLTRDQEIKKLKKELSIERDNTLSANEKNQKFKTVKNEYQKSLRQLKKDLSFVKESNIGGEFMSADKKERINEISSYKWKPNGKMQNFLSEDEVYNLTIPRGTLTPEERQVINDHIVVTINMLDELPYPKHLKNIPEFAGGHHEKLDGTGYPKGLT
;
A
#
# COMPACT_ATOMS: atom_id res chain seq x y z
N SER A 1 7.73 -10.34 -2.64
CA SER A 1 7.75 -9.02 -2.00
C SER A 1 6.46 -8.26 -2.26
N THR A 2 6.15 -7.31 -1.43
CA THR A 2 4.95 -6.48 -1.49
C THR A 2 5.33 -5.00 -1.52
N LYS A 3 4.40 -4.14 -1.99
CA LYS A 3 4.67 -2.71 -2.20
C LYS A 3 4.89 -1.94 -0.89
N LEU A 4 4.28 -2.36 0.21
CA LEU A 4 4.43 -1.73 1.52
C LEU A 4 5.56 -2.36 2.35
N GLU A 5 6.35 -3.24 1.75
CA GLU A 5 7.49 -3.88 2.41
C GLU A 5 8.67 -2.92 2.53
N THR A 6 9.21 -2.79 3.74
CA THR A 6 10.51 -2.18 4.03
C THR A 6 11.38 -3.20 4.76
N ILE A 7 11.34 -3.23 6.10
CA ILE A 7 11.91 -4.31 6.93
C ILE A 7 10.83 -5.40 7.15
N TYR A 8 9.55 -5.00 7.19
CA TYR A 8 8.37 -5.85 7.29
C TYR A 8 7.23 -5.26 6.46
N ASP A 9 6.28 -6.10 6.06
CA ASP A 9 5.13 -5.63 5.29
C ASP A 9 4.16 -4.83 6.17
N ARG A 10 4.07 -3.53 5.94
CA ARG A 10 3.21 -2.58 6.67
C ARG A 10 1.70 -2.78 6.42
N ILE A 11 1.31 -3.72 5.56
CA ILE A 11 -0.11 -3.99 5.31
C ILE A 11 -0.88 -4.32 6.60
N HIS A 12 -0.23 -4.93 7.57
CA HIS A 12 -0.84 -5.26 8.86
C HIS A 12 -1.20 -4.01 9.68
N GLU A 13 -0.46 -2.92 9.53
CA GLU A 13 -0.83 -1.64 10.14
C GLU A 13 -2.09 -1.07 9.49
N VAL A 14 -2.19 -1.17 8.16
CA VAL A 14 -3.37 -0.75 7.41
C VAL A 14 -4.58 -1.59 7.78
N GLU A 15 -4.43 -2.91 7.93
CA GLU A 15 -5.49 -3.80 8.44
C GLU A 15 -5.99 -3.37 9.82
N THR A 16 -5.07 -3.03 10.71
CA THR A 16 -5.39 -2.53 12.05
C THR A 16 -6.19 -1.23 11.97
N ARG A 17 -5.80 -0.29 11.08
CA ARG A 17 -6.54 0.96 10.86
C ARG A 17 -7.95 0.70 10.32
N PHE A 18 -8.15 -0.26 9.41
CA PHE A 18 -9.48 -0.68 8.95
C PHE A 18 -10.33 -1.27 10.09
N SER A 19 -9.71 -2.00 11.00
CA SER A 19 -10.40 -2.51 12.21
C SER A 19 -10.85 -1.38 13.11
N VAL A 20 -10.04 -0.33 13.27
CA VAL A 20 -10.41 0.88 14.02
C VAL A 20 -11.58 1.59 13.34
N LEU A 21 -11.54 1.84 12.02
CA LEU A 21 -12.65 2.44 11.28
C LEU A 21 -13.95 1.61 11.42
N THR A 22 -13.84 0.29 11.41
CA THR A 22 -15.00 -0.60 11.61
C THR A 22 -15.64 -0.38 13.00
N ARG A 23 -14.82 -0.30 14.04
CA ARG A 23 -15.29 0.03 15.41
C ARG A 23 -15.89 1.43 15.49
N ASP A 24 -15.29 2.40 14.82
CA ASP A 24 -15.82 3.76 14.78
C ASP A 24 -17.22 3.81 14.13
N GLN A 25 -17.46 3.02 13.09
CA GLN A 25 -18.80 2.89 12.49
C GLN A 25 -19.78 2.22 13.45
N GLU A 26 -19.35 1.23 14.23
CA GLU A 26 -20.18 0.59 15.25
C GLU A 26 -20.54 1.58 16.37
N ILE A 27 -19.57 2.32 16.88
CA ILE A 27 -19.79 3.38 17.88
C ILE A 27 -20.76 4.44 17.35
N LYS A 28 -20.60 4.85 16.07
CA LYS A 28 -21.51 5.80 15.43
C LYS A 28 -22.94 5.27 15.34
N LYS A 29 -23.10 3.98 14.99
CA LYS A 29 -24.39 3.30 14.99
C LYS A 29 -25.02 3.33 16.38
N LEU A 30 -24.28 2.86 17.40
CA LEU A 30 -24.79 2.79 18.78
C LEU A 30 -25.19 4.17 19.32
N LYS A 31 -24.42 5.23 19.03
CA LYS A 31 -24.76 6.60 19.41
C LYS A 31 -26.06 7.07 18.73
N LYS A 32 -26.27 6.74 17.44
CA LYS A 32 -27.51 7.05 16.73
C LYS A 32 -28.69 6.28 17.33
N GLU A 33 -28.52 4.99 17.58
CA GLU A 33 -29.57 4.15 18.21
C GLU A 33 -29.96 4.68 19.59
N LEU A 34 -28.98 5.02 20.44
CA LEU A 34 -29.23 5.61 21.74
C LEU A 34 -29.96 6.97 21.66
N SER A 35 -29.61 7.79 20.66
CA SER A 35 -30.29 9.08 20.41
C SER A 35 -31.77 8.87 20.03
N ILE A 36 -32.04 7.89 19.14
CA ILE A 36 -33.41 7.54 18.73
C ILE A 36 -34.22 7.03 19.93
N GLU A 37 -33.61 6.16 20.76
CA GLU A 37 -34.30 5.60 21.94
C GLU A 37 -34.70 6.67 22.94
N ARG A 38 -33.82 7.64 23.19
CA ARG A 38 -34.02 8.76 24.11
C ARG A 38 -34.99 9.84 23.60
N ASP A 39 -35.32 9.82 22.33
CA ASP A 39 -36.20 10.81 21.72
C ASP A 39 -37.67 10.46 22.07
N ASN A 40 -38.23 11.18 23.03
CA ASN A 40 -39.61 11.00 23.49
C ASN A 40 -40.66 11.61 22.55
N THR A 41 -40.24 12.32 21.50
CA THR A 41 -41.12 12.92 20.49
C THR A 41 -41.52 11.93 19.40
N LEU A 42 -40.80 10.81 19.28
CA LEU A 42 -41.01 9.81 18.24
C LEU A 42 -41.97 8.71 18.71
N SER A 43 -42.91 8.35 17.85
CA SER A 43 -43.73 7.17 18.01
C SER A 43 -42.91 5.87 17.86
N ALA A 44 -43.40 4.76 18.36
CA ALA A 44 -42.75 3.45 18.24
C ALA A 44 -42.48 3.06 16.79
N ASN A 45 -43.41 3.38 15.86
CA ASN A 45 -43.23 3.10 14.44
C ASN A 45 -42.08 3.93 13.81
N GLU A 46 -42.02 5.21 14.16
CA GLU A 46 -40.94 6.09 13.68
C GLU A 46 -39.58 5.66 14.21
N LYS A 47 -39.48 5.29 15.50
CA LYS A 47 -38.25 4.71 16.06
C LYS A 47 -37.83 3.47 15.30
N ASN A 48 -38.73 2.53 15.02
CA ASN A 48 -38.43 1.31 14.28
C ASN A 48 -37.93 1.59 12.86
N GLN A 49 -38.52 2.56 12.19
CA GLN A 49 -38.03 2.95 10.82
C GLN A 49 -36.64 3.55 10.91
N LYS A 50 -36.36 4.44 11.84
CA LYS A 50 -35.04 5.04 12.06
C LYS A 50 -33.98 3.99 12.41
N PHE A 51 -34.31 3.02 13.28
CA PHE A 51 -33.40 1.90 13.58
C PHE A 51 -33.06 1.07 12.34
N LYS A 52 -34.04 0.75 11.51
CA LYS A 52 -33.79 0.05 10.23
C LYS A 52 -32.85 0.86 9.33
N THR A 53 -33.06 2.16 9.23
CA THR A 53 -32.20 3.04 8.42
C THR A 53 -30.77 3.04 8.95
N VAL A 54 -30.57 3.25 10.24
CA VAL A 54 -29.25 3.24 10.91
C VAL A 54 -28.53 1.90 10.70
N LYS A 55 -29.27 0.78 10.84
CA LYS A 55 -28.74 -0.57 10.62
C LYS A 55 -28.29 -0.75 9.16
N ASN A 56 -29.09 -0.29 8.20
CA ASN A 56 -28.77 -0.41 6.77
C ASN A 56 -27.55 0.44 6.40
N GLU A 57 -27.46 1.68 6.90
CA GLU A 57 -26.29 2.55 6.72
C GLU A 57 -25.02 1.90 7.27
N TYR A 58 -25.08 1.34 8.46
CA TYR A 58 -23.98 0.63 9.09
C TYR A 58 -23.53 -0.57 8.26
N GLN A 59 -24.46 -1.42 7.81
CA GLN A 59 -24.13 -2.57 6.99
C GLN A 59 -23.52 -2.18 5.64
N LYS A 60 -24.00 -1.06 5.03
CA LYS A 60 -23.42 -0.51 3.80
C LYS A 60 -21.99 -0.07 4.03
N SER A 61 -21.73 0.66 5.12
CA SER A 61 -20.38 1.12 5.49
C SER A 61 -19.43 -0.06 5.74
N LEU A 62 -19.86 -1.10 6.44
CA LEU A 62 -19.06 -2.29 6.68
C LEU A 62 -18.69 -3.02 5.37
N ARG A 63 -19.66 -3.18 4.47
CA ARG A 63 -19.39 -3.80 3.16
C ARG A 63 -18.38 -2.99 2.35
N GLN A 64 -18.47 -1.65 2.42
CA GLN A 64 -17.53 -0.78 1.74
C GLN A 64 -16.13 -0.92 2.33
N LEU A 65 -15.96 -0.82 3.65
CA LEU A 65 -14.65 -0.99 4.31
C LEU A 65 -14.01 -2.35 4.01
N LYS A 66 -14.82 -3.43 3.95
CA LYS A 66 -14.29 -4.76 3.57
C LYS A 66 -13.79 -4.79 2.13
N LYS A 67 -14.53 -4.18 1.19
CA LYS A 67 -14.10 -4.07 -0.21
C LYS A 67 -12.81 -3.26 -0.34
N ASP A 68 -12.73 -2.16 0.40
CA ASP A 68 -11.57 -1.28 0.37
C ASP A 68 -10.33 -1.97 0.95
N LEU A 69 -10.48 -2.69 2.05
CA LEU A 69 -9.38 -3.49 2.60
C LEU A 69 -8.90 -4.55 1.60
N SER A 70 -9.82 -5.30 0.99
CA SER A 70 -9.47 -6.29 -0.04
C SER A 70 -8.72 -5.64 -1.20
N PHE A 71 -9.21 -4.51 -1.68
CA PHE A 71 -8.60 -3.76 -2.77
C PHE A 71 -7.19 -3.26 -2.42
N VAL A 72 -6.97 -2.73 -1.20
CA VAL A 72 -5.63 -2.30 -0.76
C VAL A 72 -4.68 -3.48 -0.66
N LYS A 73 -5.15 -4.63 -0.13
CA LYS A 73 -4.35 -5.87 -0.06
C LYS A 73 -3.94 -6.36 -1.45
N GLU A 74 -4.86 -6.38 -2.40
CA GLU A 74 -4.58 -6.75 -3.79
C GLU A 74 -3.60 -5.75 -4.44
N SER A 75 -3.78 -4.46 -4.20
CA SER A 75 -2.89 -3.42 -4.72
C SER A 75 -1.47 -3.49 -4.13
N ASN A 76 -1.32 -4.03 -2.92
CA ASN A 76 -0.03 -4.26 -2.27
C ASN A 76 0.78 -5.39 -2.94
N ILE A 77 0.11 -6.30 -3.65
CA ILE A 77 0.76 -7.38 -4.40
C ILE A 77 1.21 -6.83 -5.76
N GLY A 78 2.53 -6.77 -6.00
CA GLY A 78 3.12 -6.09 -7.15
C GLY A 78 2.98 -6.77 -8.52
N GLY A 79 2.02 -7.68 -8.72
CA GLY A 79 1.89 -8.49 -9.93
C GLY A 79 1.17 -7.82 -11.10
N GLU A 80 0.28 -6.88 -10.86
CA GLU A 80 -0.56 -6.25 -11.87
C GLU A 80 -0.15 -4.81 -12.19
N PHE A 81 -0.52 -4.37 -13.41
CA PHE A 81 -0.38 -2.97 -13.80
C PHE A 81 -1.36 -2.09 -13.00
N MET A 82 -0.85 -1.01 -12.42
CA MET A 82 -1.63 -0.02 -11.69
C MET A 82 -2.28 0.98 -12.65
N SER A 83 -3.55 0.73 -13.03
CA SER A 83 -4.33 1.63 -13.88
C SER A 83 -4.65 2.97 -13.20
N ALA A 84 -5.06 3.97 -13.98
CA ALA A 84 -5.47 5.27 -13.46
C ALA A 84 -6.63 5.14 -12.45
N ASP A 85 -7.64 4.32 -12.77
CA ASP A 85 -8.80 4.08 -11.89
C ASP A 85 -8.39 3.45 -10.55
N LYS A 86 -7.43 2.51 -10.58
CA LYS A 86 -6.88 1.92 -9.35
C LYS A 86 -6.16 2.96 -8.49
N LYS A 87 -5.39 3.86 -9.12
CA LYS A 87 -4.71 4.97 -8.42
C LYS A 87 -5.71 5.93 -7.78
N GLU A 88 -6.76 6.32 -8.53
CA GLU A 88 -7.82 7.18 -8.02
C GLU A 88 -8.50 6.52 -6.81
N ARG A 89 -8.78 5.23 -6.88
CA ARG A 89 -9.37 4.49 -5.77
C ARG A 89 -8.47 4.45 -4.52
N ILE A 90 -7.15 4.31 -4.67
CA ILE A 90 -6.21 4.40 -3.54
C ILE A 90 -6.26 5.81 -2.93
N ASN A 91 -6.31 6.87 -3.75
CA ASN A 91 -6.43 8.24 -3.28
C ASN A 91 -7.74 8.50 -2.52
N GLU A 92 -8.87 7.96 -2.99
CA GLU A 92 -10.15 8.03 -2.27
C GLU A 92 -10.04 7.37 -0.89
N ILE A 93 -9.48 6.15 -0.82
CA ILE A 93 -9.30 5.43 0.44
C ILE A 93 -8.35 6.20 1.36
N SER A 94 -7.27 6.78 0.84
CA SER A 94 -6.31 7.57 1.62
C SER A 94 -6.96 8.77 2.30
N SER A 95 -8.00 9.34 1.69
CA SER A 95 -8.72 10.51 2.19
C SER A 95 -9.64 10.21 3.37
N TYR A 96 -9.92 8.94 3.67
CA TYR A 96 -10.68 8.58 4.87
C TYR A 96 -10.02 9.17 6.11
N LYS A 97 -10.84 9.58 7.06
CA LYS A 97 -10.35 10.20 8.29
C LYS A 97 -10.44 9.20 9.43
N TRP A 98 -9.37 9.08 10.15
CA TRP A 98 -9.30 8.33 11.38
C TRP A 98 -8.62 9.15 12.48
N LYS A 99 -8.76 8.74 13.73
CA LYS A 99 -8.35 9.56 14.86
C LYS A 99 -7.41 8.79 15.80
N PRO A 100 -6.16 8.52 15.41
CA PRO A 100 -5.18 7.95 16.32
C PRO A 100 -4.80 8.99 17.37
N ASN A 101 -4.76 8.56 18.64
CA ASN A 101 -4.32 9.41 19.75
C ASN A 101 -5.01 10.78 19.83
N GLY A 102 -6.27 10.85 19.43
CA GLY A 102 -7.08 12.08 19.53
C GLY A 102 -6.89 13.09 18.40
N LYS A 103 -5.93 12.91 17.48
CA LYS A 103 -5.70 13.80 16.32
C LYS A 103 -6.28 13.20 15.04
N MET A 104 -6.99 14.01 14.26
CA MET A 104 -7.55 13.61 12.98
C MET A 104 -6.43 13.54 11.93
N GLN A 105 -6.33 12.41 11.23
CA GLN A 105 -5.34 12.16 10.19
C GLN A 105 -5.97 11.52 8.97
N ASN A 106 -5.28 11.58 7.84
CA ASN A 106 -5.59 10.78 6.65
C ASN A 106 -5.36 9.30 6.97
N PHE A 107 -6.11 8.44 6.31
CA PHE A 107 -6.08 7.00 6.56
C PHE A 107 -4.80 6.35 6.09
N LEU A 108 -4.33 6.71 4.88
CA LEU A 108 -3.01 6.34 4.38
C LEU A 108 -2.09 7.58 4.38
N SER A 109 -0.82 7.37 4.67
CA SER A 109 0.20 8.41 4.52
C SER A 109 0.55 8.63 3.04
N GLU A 110 1.19 9.76 2.74
CA GLU A 110 1.67 10.05 1.38
C GLU A 110 2.65 8.99 0.88
N ASP A 111 3.54 8.50 1.75
CA ASP A 111 4.46 7.43 1.44
C ASP A 111 3.73 6.10 1.14
N GLU A 112 2.71 5.74 1.91
CA GLU A 112 1.91 4.55 1.64
C GLU A 112 1.15 4.66 0.31
N VAL A 113 0.58 5.83 0.00
CA VAL A 113 -0.06 6.08 -1.29
C VAL A 113 0.95 5.96 -2.43
N TYR A 114 2.13 6.57 -2.28
CA TYR A 114 3.21 6.49 -3.28
C TYR A 114 3.59 5.04 -3.58
N ASN A 115 3.87 4.25 -2.53
CA ASN A 115 4.21 2.83 -2.68
C ASN A 115 3.07 2.00 -3.29
N LEU A 116 1.83 2.14 -2.80
CA LEU A 116 0.69 1.40 -3.32
C LEU A 116 0.37 1.72 -4.77
N THR A 117 0.72 2.91 -5.26
CA THR A 117 0.46 3.36 -6.63
C THR A 117 1.61 3.14 -7.60
N ILE A 118 2.66 2.40 -7.23
CA ILE A 118 3.74 2.00 -8.13
C ILE A 118 3.15 1.37 -9.40
N PRO A 119 3.51 1.87 -10.60
CA PRO A 119 2.88 1.43 -11.86
C PRO A 119 3.06 -0.05 -12.17
N ARG A 120 4.21 -0.62 -11.83
CA ARG A 120 4.55 -2.03 -12.09
C ARG A 120 5.60 -2.53 -11.11
N GLY A 121 5.36 -3.72 -10.58
CA GLY A 121 6.26 -4.35 -9.59
C GLY A 121 6.03 -3.79 -8.19
N THR A 122 7.04 -3.92 -7.33
CA THR A 122 6.99 -3.57 -5.91
C THR A 122 8.04 -2.53 -5.50
N LEU A 123 8.92 -2.14 -6.40
CA LEU A 123 10.01 -1.19 -6.15
C LEU A 123 9.65 0.18 -6.68
N THR A 124 9.89 1.20 -5.88
CA THR A 124 9.88 2.59 -6.33
C THR A 124 11.02 2.83 -7.35
N PRO A 125 10.94 3.90 -8.16
CA PRO A 125 12.06 4.26 -9.06
C PRO A 125 13.39 4.43 -8.32
N GLU A 126 13.35 5.01 -7.12
CA GLU A 126 14.53 5.26 -6.28
C GLU A 126 15.13 3.95 -5.77
N GLU A 127 14.30 3.03 -5.25
CA GLU A 127 14.75 1.71 -4.81
C GLU A 127 15.32 0.90 -5.98
N ARG A 128 14.69 1.01 -7.16
CA ARG A 128 15.20 0.36 -8.38
C ARG A 128 16.57 0.91 -8.75
N GLN A 129 16.78 2.22 -8.64
CA GLN A 129 18.08 2.83 -8.91
C GLN A 129 19.14 2.32 -7.92
N VAL A 130 18.84 2.28 -6.62
CA VAL A 130 19.75 1.72 -5.61
C VAL A 130 20.12 0.26 -5.93
N ILE A 131 19.14 -0.55 -6.37
CA ILE A 131 19.41 -1.94 -6.76
C ILE A 131 20.26 -1.98 -8.04
N ASN A 132 20.03 -1.12 -9.02
CA ASN A 132 20.84 -1.08 -10.23
C ASN A 132 22.28 -0.63 -9.93
N ASP A 133 22.46 0.30 -9.02
CA ASP A 133 23.77 0.83 -8.64
C ASP A 133 24.66 -0.19 -7.91
N HIS A 134 24.07 -1.27 -7.32
CA HIS A 134 24.87 -2.28 -6.63
C HIS A 134 25.93 -2.92 -7.53
N ILE A 135 25.62 -3.04 -8.84
CA ILE A 135 26.56 -3.65 -9.78
C ILE A 135 27.78 -2.77 -10.03
N VAL A 136 27.59 -1.45 -10.06
CA VAL A 136 28.70 -0.49 -10.19
C VAL A 136 29.61 -0.57 -8.97
N VAL A 137 29.03 -0.64 -7.77
CA VAL A 137 29.80 -0.84 -6.54
C VAL A 137 30.55 -2.17 -6.55
N THR A 138 29.89 -3.23 -7.01
CA THR A 138 30.50 -4.57 -7.12
C THR A 138 31.70 -4.54 -8.10
N ILE A 139 31.57 -3.92 -9.25
CA ILE A 139 32.67 -3.79 -10.24
C ILE A 139 33.84 -3.03 -9.59
N ASN A 140 33.58 -1.88 -8.98
CA ASN A 140 34.60 -1.07 -8.33
C ASN A 140 35.34 -1.85 -7.23
N MET A 141 34.61 -2.61 -6.41
CA MET A 141 35.20 -3.45 -5.38
C MET A 141 36.07 -4.58 -5.97
N LEU A 142 35.62 -5.19 -7.06
CA LEU A 142 36.34 -6.25 -7.72
C LEU A 142 37.60 -5.72 -8.43
N ASP A 143 37.55 -4.56 -9.06
CA ASP A 143 38.69 -3.96 -9.76
C ASP A 143 39.86 -3.64 -8.81
N GLU A 144 39.62 -3.43 -7.54
CA GLU A 144 40.66 -3.20 -6.52
C GLU A 144 41.37 -4.50 -6.06
N LEU A 145 40.89 -5.69 -6.47
CA LEU A 145 41.46 -6.95 -6.04
C LEU A 145 42.65 -7.38 -6.95
N PRO A 146 43.77 -7.88 -6.37
CA PRO A 146 44.91 -8.34 -7.13
C PRO A 146 44.66 -9.73 -7.72
N TYR A 147 44.16 -9.79 -8.96
CA TYR A 147 43.90 -11.06 -9.65
C TYR A 147 45.15 -11.69 -10.29
N PRO A 148 45.31 -13.01 -10.19
CA PRO A 148 46.20 -13.76 -11.07
C PRO A 148 45.81 -13.56 -12.55
N LYS A 149 46.80 -13.74 -13.47
CA LYS A 149 46.58 -13.48 -14.90
C LYS A 149 45.37 -14.18 -15.51
N HIS A 150 45.04 -15.40 -15.06
CA HIS A 150 43.91 -16.20 -15.55
C HIS A 150 42.55 -15.80 -14.99
N LEU A 151 42.51 -14.91 -14.00
CA LEU A 151 41.27 -14.42 -13.34
C LEU A 151 41.01 -12.93 -13.58
N LYS A 152 41.77 -12.28 -14.43
CA LYS A 152 41.65 -10.82 -14.67
C LYS A 152 40.30 -10.36 -15.20
N ASN A 153 39.53 -11.27 -15.83
CA ASN A 153 38.21 -10.94 -16.40
C ASN A 153 37.05 -11.12 -15.41
N ILE A 154 37.34 -11.46 -14.12
CA ILE A 154 36.28 -11.62 -13.12
C ILE A 154 35.41 -10.36 -12.98
N PRO A 155 35.96 -9.13 -12.87
CA PRO A 155 35.14 -7.92 -12.80
C PRO A 155 34.20 -7.75 -13.99
N GLU A 156 34.68 -8.04 -15.18
CA GLU A 156 33.88 -7.96 -16.42
C GLU A 156 32.73 -8.95 -16.41
N PHE A 157 32.99 -10.22 -16.09
CA PHE A 157 31.93 -11.23 -16.00
C PHE A 157 30.94 -10.96 -14.86
N ALA A 158 31.45 -10.55 -13.71
CA ALA A 158 30.59 -10.17 -12.60
C ALA A 158 29.75 -8.93 -12.91
N GLY A 159 30.30 -7.95 -13.62
CA GLY A 159 29.61 -6.76 -14.04
C GLY A 159 28.59 -6.98 -15.17
N GLY A 160 28.75 -8.04 -15.96
CA GLY A 160 27.93 -8.31 -17.13
C GLY A 160 26.67 -9.16 -16.86
N HIS A 161 26.46 -9.68 -15.66
CA HIS A 161 25.34 -10.63 -15.41
C HIS A 161 23.93 -10.01 -15.48
N HIS A 162 23.82 -8.69 -15.50
CA HIS A 162 22.59 -7.94 -15.74
C HIS A 162 22.49 -7.37 -17.16
N GLU A 163 23.53 -7.56 -17.99
CA GLU A 163 23.45 -7.18 -19.39
C GLU A 163 22.52 -8.10 -20.16
N LYS A 164 21.92 -7.58 -21.23
CA LYS A 164 21.02 -8.33 -22.10
C LYS A 164 21.45 -8.18 -23.55
N LEU A 165 21.22 -9.22 -24.35
CA LEU A 165 21.57 -9.25 -25.76
C LEU A 165 20.87 -8.18 -26.62
N ASP A 166 19.81 -7.57 -26.11
CA ASP A 166 19.04 -6.51 -26.79
C ASP A 166 19.46 -5.08 -26.38
N GLY A 167 20.54 -4.93 -25.59
CA GLY A 167 21.06 -3.66 -25.14
C GLY A 167 20.21 -2.98 -24.02
N THR A 168 19.16 -3.64 -23.52
CA THR A 168 18.30 -3.11 -22.42
C THR A 168 18.82 -3.49 -21.04
N GLY A 169 20.00 -4.12 -20.96
CA GLY A 169 20.68 -4.47 -19.72
C GLY A 169 21.38 -3.27 -19.07
N TYR A 170 22.04 -3.52 -17.96
CA TYR A 170 22.82 -2.52 -17.22
C TYR A 170 24.07 -3.18 -16.60
N PRO A 171 25.14 -2.43 -16.26
CA PRO A 171 25.23 -0.96 -16.25
C PRO A 171 25.64 -0.34 -17.59
N LYS A 172 26.15 -1.13 -18.55
CA LYS A 172 26.77 -0.63 -19.79
C LYS A 172 25.85 -0.66 -21.01
N GLY A 173 24.72 -1.43 -20.94
CA GLY A 173 23.81 -1.61 -22.07
C GLY A 173 24.50 -2.25 -23.28
N LEU A 174 25.24 -3.31 -23.04
CA LEU A 174 26.02 -4.01 -24.10
C LEU A 174 25.06 -4.69 -25.08
N THR A 175 25.36 -4.60 -26.38
CA THR A 175 24.65 -5.25 -27.52
C THR A 175 25.51 -6.27 -28.19
#